data_299c7f516798ebe6c3d670ea1d670434
#
_entry.id   299c7f516798ebe6c3d670ea1d670434
#
_cell.length_a   1.000
_cell.length_b   1.000
_cell.length_c   1.000
_cell.angle_alpha   90.00
_cell.angle_beta   90.00
_cell.angle_gamma   90.00
#
_symmetry.space_group_name_H-M   'P 1'
#
loop_
_entity.id
_entity.type
_entity.pdbx_description
1 polymer ?
#
loop_
_entity_poly.entity_id
_entity_poly.type
_entity_poly.pdbx_seq_one_letter_code
_entity_poly.pdbx_strand_id
1 'polypeptide(L)'
;MQPNKKSGQKIPHKHINARTSFAIQPKSIGIVLTNRFSFTINFASSFGLGSLLAAAVLITGCNPTEANQNDAANEVKNIDLLNVSYDVSRDFYKDYNPLFNANYQQKHPSIKVNINQSHGGSSKQALAVANGLQADVVTLNQESDMNLLVEKGLVANDWQQALPNNAVPYTSTMVLLVRAGNPKGIKDWSDLARNDIAVVLPNPKTSGTARYAFLGAYGYGLHHFKEKVQSPAKTDAFIKKLLANVVTYDNGARAATTTFTQRGLGDVLITTENEAHLAAKQFAKGQVDIVYPSYSIVIANPVAVVKTVTDKKGTTAAANDYLTGLWSTPAQELMAQMYMRPSNTKVLAAHSKTLPEIAIFEPVAVFGDWDSIMATFFVDGGRFDQLAKAK
;
A
#
# COMPACT_ATOMS: atom_id res chain seq x y z
N MET A 1 -18.32 -43.15 -59.51
CA MET A 1 -17.12 -42.86 -60.36
C MET A 1 -15.99 -42.48 -59.40
N GLN A 2 -14.92 -43.25 -59.53
CA GLN A 2 -13.78 -43.24 -58.60
C GLN A 2 -12.79 -42.08 -58.81
N PRO A 3 -11.78 -41.95 -57.96
CA PRO A 3 -11.07 -40.73 -57.59
C PRO A 3 -9.77 -40.51 -58.37
N ASN A 4 -9.18 -39.36 -58.29
CA ASN A 4 -7.85 -39.09 -58.84
C ASN A 4 -6.85 -38.71 -57.75
N LYS A 5 -5.88 -39.60 -57.50
CA LYS A 5 -4.63 -39.43 -56.78
C LYS A 5 -3.64 -38.59 -57.59
N LYS A 6 -2.92 -37.69 -56.94
CA LYS A 6 -1.53 -37.28 -57.25
C LYS A 6 -1.04 -36.45 -56.09
N SER A 7 0.07 -36.52 -55.57
CA SER A 7 1.37 -37.18 -55.61
C SER A 7 2.26 -36.33 -54.71
N GLY A 8 2.94 -36.99 -53.76
CA GLY A 8 3.79 -36.35 -52.80
C GLY A 8 5.05 -35.72 -53.41
N GLN A 9 5.49 -34.64 -52.78
CA GLN A 9 6.85 -34.15 -52.93
C GLN A 9 7.48 -34.01 -51.53
N LYS A 10 8.47 -34.88 -51.28
CA LYS A 10 9.38 -34.81 -50.12
C LYS A 10 10.41 -33.72 -50.41
N ILE A 11 10.63 -32.82 -49.45
CA ILE A 11 11.76 -31.90 -49.42
C ILE A 11 12.72 -32.36 -48.31
N PRO A 12 14.04 -32.41 -48.58
CA PRO A 12 15.00 -33.04 -47.68
C PRO A 12 15.45 -32.17 -46.53
N HIS A 13 15.62 -32.81 -45.37
CA HIS A 13 16.28 -32.26 -44.21
C HIS A 13 17.76 -31.94 -44.49
N LYS A 14 18.16 -30.69 -44.26
CA LYS A 14 19.57 -30.30 -44.16
C LYS A 14 19.91 -30.07 -42.68
N HIS A 15 20.69 -31.00 -42.12
CA HIS A 15 21.39 -30.82 -40.86
C HIS A 15 22.48 -29.75 -41.05
N ILE A 16 22.46 -28.73 -40.21
CA ILE A 16 23.62 -27.85 -40.01
C ILE A 16 23.94 -27.86 -38.51
N ASN A 17 24.98 -28.62 -38.16
CA ASN A 17 25.70 -28.52 -36.94
C ASN A 17 26.66 -27.31 -37.03
N ALA A 18 26.55 -26.35 -36.14
CA ALA A 18 27.64 -25.46 -35.79
C ALA A 18 27.55 -25.08 -34.32
N ARG A 19 28.32 -25.80 -33.51
CA ARG A 19 28.68 -25.34 -32.14
C ARG A 19 29.78 -24.29 -32.32
N THR A 20 29.51 -23.08 -31.86
CA THR A 20 30.55 -22.10 -31.55
C THR A 20 30.32 -21.61 -30.14
N SER A 21 31.12 -22.15 -29.22
CA SER A 21 31.24 -21.67 -27.84
C SER A 21 32.06 -20.38 -27.84
N PHE A 22 31.45 -19.27 -27.48
CA PHE A 22 32.17 -18.07 -27.12
C PHE A 22 32.19 -17.97 -25.58
N ALA A 23 33.36 -18.24 -25.00
CA ALA A 23 33.65 -17.97 -23.62
C ALA A 23 33.97 -16.47 -23.48
N ILE A 24 33.13 -15.75 -22.77
CA ILE A 24 33.40 -14.36 -22.35
C ILE A 24 33.97 -14.42 -20.93
N GLN A 25 35.25 -14.11 -20.80
CA GLN A 25 35.89 -13.88 -19.51
C GLN A 25 35.45 -12.54 -18.92
N PRO A 26 35.13 -12.46 -17.59
CA PRO A 26 34.87 -11.17 -16.95
C PRO A 26 36.19 -10.44 -16.67
N LYS A 27 36.34 -9.26 -17.27
CA LYS A 27 37.38 -8.30 -16.88
C LYS A 27 37.00 -7.70 -15.54
N SER A 28 37.81 -7.96 -14.52
CA SER A 28 37.77 -7.30 -13.24
C SER A 28 38.18 -5.82 -13.40
N ILE A 29 37.25 -4.92 -13.13
CA ILE A 29 37.54 -3.50 -12.92
C ILE A 29 37.72 -3.31 -11.42
N GLY A 30 38.97 -3.14 -11.01
CA GLY A 30 39.32 -2.75 -9.64
C GLY A 30 38.94 -1.28 -9.43
N ILE A 31 37.98 -1.02 -8.55
CA ILE A 31 37.75 0.30 -8.01
C ILE A 31 38.45 0.38 -6.66
N VAL A 32 39.54 1.14 -6.63
CA VAL A 32 40.22 1.52 -5.39
C VAL A 32 39.45 2.66 -4.76
N LEU A 33 38.73 2.37 -3.69
CA LEU A 33 38.14 3.39 -2.82
C LEU A 33 38.99 3.49 -1.56
N THR A 34 39.93 4.44 -1.58
CA THR A 34 40.59 4.96 -0.37
C THR A 34 39.74 6.10 0.19
N ASN A 35 39.04 5.83 1.31
CA ASN A 35 38.65 6.90 2.22
C ASN A 35 38.68 6.34 3.64
N ARG A 36 39.83 6.60 4.28
CA ARG A 36 40.04 6.42 5.73
C ARG A 36 39.44 7.65 6.42
N PHE A 37 38.33 7.47 7.09
CA PHE A 37 37.91 8.34 8.18
C PHE A 37 38.35 7.71 9.49
N SER A 38 39.43 8.23 10.07
CA SER A 38 39.87 7.88 11.44
C SER A 38 39.12 8.79 12.40
N PHE A 39 38.22 8.21 13.20
CA PHE A 39 37.72 8.86 14.40
C PHE A 39 38.65 8.52 15.57
N THR A 40 39.40 9.50 16.04
CA THR A 40 40.20 9.41 17.26
C THR A 40 39.31 9.80 18.44
N ILE A 41 38.97 8.84 19.29
CA ILE A 41 38.36 9.10 20.59
C ILE A 41 39.50 9.27 21.59
N ASN A 42 39.70 10.50 22.06
CA ASN A 42 40.63 10.80 23.15
C ASN A 42 40.00 10.41 24.51
N PHE A 43 40.49 9.36 25.11
CA PHE A 43 40.29 9.08 26.54
C PHE A 43 41.34 9.87 27.34
N ALA A 44 40.88 10.90 28.06
CA ALA A 44 41.71 11.55 29.07
C ALA A 44 41.58 10.76 30.38
N SER A 45 42.59 10.01 30.70
CA SER A 45 42.80 9.38 32.01
C SER A 45 43.48 10.40 32.93
N SER A 46 42.79 10.86 33.96
CA SER A 46 43.43 11.55 35.09
C SER A 46 43.44 10.61 36.32
N PHE A 47 44.61 10.08 36.58
CA PHE A 47 44.94 9.47 37.86
C PHE A 47 45.13 10.55 38.90
N GLY A 48 44.33 10.48 39.99
CA GLY A 48 44.56 11.24 41.21
C GLY A 48 44.71 10.27 42.39
N LEU A 49 45.93 10.15 42.84
CA LEU A 49 46.31 9.45 44.08
C LEU A 49 45.96 10.32 45.28
N GLY A 50 45.40 9.74 46.34
CA GLY A 50 45.54 10.40 47.65
C GLY A 50 44.48 10.02 48.69
N SER A 51 44.97 9.25 49.64
CA SER A 51 44.75 9.29 51.11
C SER A 51 43.73 8.30 51.71
N LEU A 52 44.29 7.29 52.33
CA LEU A 52 43.73 6.51 53.43
C LEU A 52 43.44 7.42 54.65
N LEU A 53 42.23 7.31 55.17
CA LEU A 53 41.99 7.60 56.60
C LEU A 53 40.94 6.60 57.11
N ALA A 54 41.39 5.81 58.07
CA ALA A 54 40.59 4.90 58.88
C ALA A 54 39.81 5.70 59.92
N ALA A 55 38.51 5.44 60.07
CA ALA A 55 37.79 5.84 61.29
C ALA A 55 36.61 4.87 61.55
N ALA A 56 36.82 4.13 62.63
CA ALA A 56 35.94 3.70 63.70
C ALA A 56 34.46 3.37 63.39
N VAL A 57 34.16 2.12 63.63
CA VAL A 57 32.83 1.51 63.83
C VAL A 57 32.16 2.14 65.10
N LEU A 58 30.97 2.66 64.94
CA LEU A 58 29.98 2.79 66.03
C LEU A 58 28.71 2.04 65.60
N ILE A 59 28.50 0.93 66.28
CA ILE A 59 27.30 0.13 66.22
C ILE A 59 26.26 0.87 67.10
N THR A 60 25.20 1.41 66.49
CA THR A 60 24.00 1.81 67.22
C THR A 60 22.75 1.24 66.51
N GLY A 61 22.07 0.45 67.28
CA GLY A 61 20.68 0.07 67.32
C GLY A 61 19.88 -0.08 66.02
N CYS A 62 19.58 -1.33 65.68
CA CYS A 62 18.47 -1.67 64.82
C CYS A 62 17.13 -1.27 65.44
N ASN A 63 16.43 -0.29 64.85
CA ASN A 63 14.98 -0.23 64.91
C ASN A 63 14.48 -0.77 63.58
N PRO A 64 13.65 -1.80 63.54
CA PRO A 64 12.94 -2.16 62.32
C PRO A 64 11.88 -1.13 62.06
N THR A 65 12.24 -0.11 61.29
CA THR A 65 11.21 0.76 60.65
C THR A 65 10.48 -0.13 59.67
N GLU A 66 9.19 -0.32 59.92
CA GLU A 66 8.27 -0.96 59.00
C GLU A 66 8.50 -0.36 57.60
N ALA A 67 9.02 -1.20 56.70
CA ALA A 67 9.09 -0.86 55.30
C ALA A 67 7.64 -0.64 54.84
N ASN A 68 7.30 0.61 54.58
CA ASN A 68 6.06 0.99 53.93
C ASN A 68 6.00 0.30 52.56
N GLN A 69 5.29 -0.83 52.49
CA GLN A 69 5.06 -1.60 51.26
C GLN A 69 4.07 -0.90 50.32
N ASN A 70 4.02 0.41 50.26
CA ASN A 70 3.09 1.17 49.45
C ASN A 70 3.72 1.99 48.31
N ASP A 71 4.98 1.82 48.03
CA ASP A 71 5.61 2.40 46.82
C ASP A 71 5.85 1.33 45.72
N ALA A 72 4.86 0.47 45.46
CA ALA A 72 4.71 -0.06 44.12
C ALA A 72 4.22 1.11 43.25
N ALA A 73 5.13 2.05 42.95
CA ALA A 73 4.92 3.05 41.94
C ALA A 73 4.38 2.32 40.71
N ASN A 74 3.21 2.73 40.22
CA ASN A 74 2.57 2.24 39.01
C ASN A 74 3.59 2.34 37.86
N GLU A 75 4.38 1.30 37.66
CA GLU A 75 5.34 1.22 36.58
C GLU A 75 4.53 1.21 35.26
N VAL A 76 4.59 2.32 34.52
CA VAL A 76 3.88 2.44 33.25
C VAL A 76 4.54 1.51 32.25
N LYS A 77 3.82 0.45 31.86
CA LYS A 77 4.26 -0.47 30.82
C LYS A 77 4.21 0.22 29.47
N ASN A 78 5.35 0.27 28.77
CA ASN A 78 5.41 0.75 27.39
C ASN A 78 5.19 -0.39 26.41
N ILE A 79 4.34 -0.19 25.40
CA ILE A 79 4.10 -1.10 24.28
C ILE A 79 4.43 -0.36 23.00
N ASP A 80 5.30 -0.94 22.17
CA ASP A 80 5.65 -0.41 20.86
C ASP A 80 4.96 -1.24 19.77
N LEU A 81 4.06 -0.61 19.02
CA LEU A 81 3.42 -1.17 17.84
C LEU A 81 4.05 -0.59 16.57
N LEU A 82 4.22 -1.43 15.54
CA LEU A 82 4.53 -0.99 14.18
C LEU A 82 3.31 -1.23 13.29
N ASN A 83 2.69 -0.15 12.82
CA ASN A 83 1.67 -0.18 11.78
C ASN A 83 2.33 -0.03 10.40
N VAL A 84 2.23 -1.06 9.58
CA VAL A 84 2.69 -1.06 8.19
C VAL A 84 1.50 -0.87 7.27
N SER A 85 1.48 0.22 6.49
CA SER A 85 0.30 0.57 5.69
C SER A 85 0.64 1.08 4.29
N TYR A 86 -0.37 1.05 3.40
CA TYR A 86 -0.22 1.65 2.09
C TYR A 86 -0.11 3.18 2.18
N ASP A 87 0.52 3.81 1.18
CA ASP A 87 1.07 5.17 1.27
C ASP A 87 0.05 6.28 1.50
N VAL A 88 -1.16 6.18 0.94
CA VAL A 88 -2.17 7.24 1.06
C VAL A 88 -2.99 7.17 2.36
N SER A 89 -2.85 6.12 3.16
CA SER A 89 -3.44 6.05 4.52
C SER A 89 -2.64 6.81 5.58
N ARG A 90 -1.45 7.31 5.24
CA ARG A 90 -0.53 7.99 6.16
C ARG A 90 -1.19 9.11 6.95
N ASP A 91 -1.92 9.98 6.26
CA ASP A 91 -2.53 11.15 6.88
C ASP A 91 -3.65 10.75 7.84
N PHE A 92 -4.42 9.72 7.50
CA PHE A 92 -5.42 9.14 8.40
C PHE A 92 -4.77 8.60 9.68
N TYR A 93 -3.73 7.79 9.58
CA TYR A 93 -3.09 7.23 10.77
C TYR A 93 -2.37 8.27 11.63
N LYS A 94 -1.90 9.36 11.05
CA LYS A 94 -1.35 10.50 11.81
C LYS A 94 -2.38 11.06 12.80
N ASP A 95 -3.66 11.11 12.41
CA ASP A 95 -4.72 11.66 13.23
C ASP A 95 -5.45 10.56 14.05
N TYR A 96 -5.50 9.33 13.53
CA TYR A 96 -6.07 8.18 14.26
C TYR A 96 -5.23 7.76 15.48
N ASN A 97 -3.90 7.76 15.38
CA ASN A 97 -3.03 7.29 16.47
C ASN A 97 -3.21 8.07 17.77
N PRO A 98 -3.29 9.42 17.79
CA PRO A 98 -3.62 10.18 18.99
C PRO A 98 -5.02 9.86 19.54
N LEU A 99 -6.01 9.68 18.65
CA LEU A 99 -7.37 9.30 19.02
C LEU A 99 -7.40 7.93 19.71
N PHE A 100 -6.72 6.94 19.11
CA PHE A 100 -6.59 5.62 19.71
C PHE A 100 -5.89 5.68 21.07
N ASN A 101 -4.74 6.36 21.17
CA ASN A 101 -3.96 6.46 22.40
C ASN A 101 -4.77 7.08 23.53
N ALA A 102 -5.54 8.14 23.28
CA ALA A 102 -6.40 8.77 24.27
C ALA A 102 -7.45 7.79 24.82
N ASN A 103 -8.12 7.04 23.94
CA ASN A 103 -9.12 6.05 24.32
C ASN A 103 -8.51 4.82 25.01
N TYR A 104 -7.34 4.36 24.55
CA TYR A 104 -6.65 3.21 25.13
C TYR A 104 -6.14 3.51 26.53
N GLN A 105 -5.55 4.69 26.75
CA GLN A 105 -5.05 5.14 28.05
C GLN A 105 -6.16 5.25 29.11
N GLN A 106 -7.38 5.67 28.71
CA GLN A 106 -8.53 5.68 29.62
C GLN A 106 -8.91 4.29 30.11
N LYS A 107 -8.79 3.26 29.26
CA LYS A 107 -9.09 1.86 29.61
C LYS A 107 -7.94 1.18 30.33
N HIS A 108 -6.71 1.60 30.06
CA HIS A 108 -5.47 1.01 30.54
C HIS A 108 -4.50 2.07 31.09
N PRO A 109 -4.80 2.70 32.27
CA PRO A 109 -4.03 3.84 32.78
C PRO A 109 -2.54 3.55 33.00
N SER A 110 -2.17 2.29 33.29
CA SER A 110 -0.79 1.85 33.49
C SER A 110 -0.07 1.41 32.20
N ILE A 111 -0.68 1.58 31.02
CA ILE A 111 -0.09 1.17 29.74
C ILE A 111 0.00 2.38 28.82
N LYS A 112 1.20 2.63 28.27
CA LYS A 112 1.44 3.61 27.21
C LYS A 112 1.74 2.88 25.90
N VAL A 113 1.00 3.19 24.85
CA VAL A 113 1.25 2.62 23.51
C VAL A 113 1.92 3.66 22.63
N ASN A 114 3.10 3.30 22.08
CA ASN A 114 3.77 4.07 21.05
C ASN A 114 3.51 3.40 19.70
N ILE A 115 3.00 4.15 18.72
CA ILE A 115 2.65 3.62 17.42
C ILE A 115 3.62 4.17 16.39
N ASN A 116 4.53 3.30 15.94
CA ASN A 116 5.43 3.57 14.83
C ASN A 116 4.72 3.26 13.50
N GLN A 117 5.12 3.93 12.43
CA GLN A 117 4.48 3.81 11.14
C GLN A 117 5.48 3.58 10.02
N SER A 118 5.14 2.67 9.09
CA SER A 118 5.82 2.50 7.81
C SER A 118 4.81 2.59 6.68
N HIS A 119 5.03 3.48 5.73
CA HIS A 119 4.12 3.74 4.61
C HIS A 119 4.81 3.58 3.26
N GLY A 120 4.13 2.98 2.30
CA GLY A 120 4.64 2.78 0.95
C GLY A 120 3.59 2.16 0.04
N GLY A 121 3.92 1.83 -1.20
CA GLY A 121 3.01 1.07 -2.06
C GLY A 121 2.59 -0.23 -1.39
N SER A 122 1.29 -0.58 -1.41
CA SER A 122 0.72 -1.70 -0.65
C SER A 122 1.50 -3.01 -0.85
N SER A 123 1.71 -3.42 -2.10
CA SER A 123 2.45 -4.65 -2.41
C SER A 123 3.92 -4.61 -1.98
N LYS A 124 4.55 -3.41 -2.01
CA LYS A 124 5.90 -3.24 -1.48
C LYS A 124 5.93 -3.41 0.04
N GLN A 125 4.92 -2.90 0.74
CA GLN A 125 4.81 -3.06 2.19
C GLN A 125 4.51 -4.51 2.58
N ALA A 126 3.58 -5.17 1.89
CA ALA A 126 3.31 -6.60 2.10
C ALA A 126 4.58 -7.45 1.90
N LEU A 127 5.34 -7.19 0.84
CA LEU A 127 6.61 -7.87 0.58
C LEU A 127 7.66 -7.59 1.66
N ALA A 128 7.75 -6.36 2.19
CA ALA A 128 8.65 -6.02 3.28
C ALA A 128 8.33 -6.83 4.55
N VAL A 129 7.03 -6.95 4.89
CA VAL A 129 6.57 -7.77 6.03
C VAL A 129 6.85 -9.26 5.76
N ALA A 130 6.55 -9.75 4.56
CA ALA A 130 6.86 -11.13 4.16
C ALA A 130 8.36 -11.47 4.24
N ASN A 131 9.23 -10.46 4.05
CA ASN A 131 10.68 -10.58 4.15
C ASN A 131 11.26 -10.21 5.53
N GLY A 132 10.41 -10.08 6.56
CA GLY A 132 10.87 -9.99 7.95
C GLY A 132 10.73 -8.63 8.62
N LEU A 133 10.09 -7.62 8.00
CA LEU A 133 9.74 -6.39 8.69
C LEU A 133 8.76 -6.71 9.83
N GLN A 134 9.14 -6.41 11.07
CA GLN A 134 8.43 -6.80 12.29
C GLN A 134 7.20 -5.91 12.53
N ALA A 135 6.22 -5.97 11.63
CA ALA A 135 4.95 -5.28 11.76
C ALA A 135 4.06 -5.95 12.81
N ASP A 136 3.42 -5.18 13.67
CA ASP A 136 2.37 -5.69 14.56
C ASP A 136 1.03 -5.76 13.86
N VAL A 137 0.74 -4.76 13.03
CA VAL A 137 -0.48 -4.67 12.23
C VAL A 137 -0.17 -4.22 10.81
N VAL A 138 -1.01 -4.64 9.87
CA VAL A 138 -0.95 -4.21 8.48
C VAL A 138 -2.28 -3.59 8.06
N THR A 139 -2.19 -2.57 7.21
CA THR A 139 -3.31 -1.98 6.47
C THR A 139 -2.94 -1.93 5.01
N LEU A 140 -3.51 -2.81 4.23
CA LEU A 140 -3.19 -2.95 2.81
C LEU A 140 -4.38 -2.49 1.96
N ASN A 141 -4.21 -2.30 0.66
CA ASN A 141 -5.30 -1.84 -0.17
C ASN A 141 -5.80 -2.89 -1.17
N GLN A 142 -5.44 -4.16 -0.96
CA GLN A 142 -5.94 -5.28 -1.76
C GLN A 142 -5.75 -6.61 -1.04
N GLU A 143 -6.64 -7.55 -1.32
CA GLU A 143 -6.66 -8.87 -0.71
C GLU A 143 -5.44 -9.72 -1.11
N SER A 144 -4.96 -9.62 -2.36
CA SER A 144 -3.77 -10.37 -2.81
C SER A 144 -2.51 -10.05 -2.00
N ASP A 145 -2.40 -8.84 -1.45
CA ASP A 145 -1.30 -8.48 -0.55
C ASP A 145 -1.46 -9.13 0.83
N MET A 146 -2.70 -9.34 1.29
CA MET A 146 -2.99 -10.16 2.50
C MET A 146 -2.71 -11.63 2.27
N ASN A 147 -3.14 -12.18 1.11
CA ASN A 147 -2.90 -13.59 0.74
C ASN A 147 -1.40 -13.93 0.78
N LEU A 148 -0.54 -13.04 0.31
CA LEU A 148 0.92 -13.21 0.46
C LEU A 148 1.35 -13.39 1.92
N LEU A 149 0.77 -12.63 2.86
CA LEU A 149 1.11 -12.74 4.28
C LEU A 149 0.52 -14.00 4.92
N VAL A 150 -0.65 -14.43 4.46
CA VAL A 150 -1.27 -15.70 4.85
C VAL A 150 -0.41 -16.89 4.38
N GLU A 151 0.02 -16.91 3.13
CA GLU A 151 0.92 -17.94 2.57
C GLU A 151 2.24 -18.06 3.35
N LYS A 152 2.74 -16.94 3.89
CA LYS A 152 3.93 -16.90 4.75
C LYS A 152 3.64 -17.28 6.21
N GLY A 153 2.39 -17.58 6.56
CA GLY A 153 1.98 -17.91 7.94
C GLY A 153 2.09 -16.72 8.91
N LEU A 154 2.16 -15.48 8.40
CA LEU A 154 2.30 -14.26 9.21
C LEU A 154 0.94 -13.73 9.66
N VAL A 155 -0.08 -13.86 8.83
CA VAL A 155 -1.48 -13.50 9.06
C VAL A 155 -2.31 -14.78 9.08
N ALA A 156 -3.33 -14.84 9.92
CA ALA A 156 -4.21 -16.00 10.04
C ALA A 156 -5.05 -16.20 8.76
N ASN A 157 -5.35 -17.46 8.41
CA ASN A 157 -6.14 -17.78 7.21
C ASN A 157 -7.58 -17.23 7.27
N ASP A 158 -8.11 -17.07 8.46
CA ASP A 158 -9.46 -16.57 8.75
C ASP A 158 -9.47 -15.07 9.10
N TRP A 159 -8.44 -14.32 8.72
CA TRP A 159 -8.28 -12.91 9.05
C TRP A 159 -9.50 -12.05 8.71
N GLN A 160 -10.24 -12.39 7.65
CA GLN A 160 -11.47 -11.70 7.26
C GLN A 160 -12.57 -11.81 8.30
N GLN A 161 -12.58 -12.90 9.11
CA GLN A 161 -13.58 -13.14 10.15
C GLN A 161 -13.20 -12.49 11.49
N ALA A 162 -11.95 -12.07 11.65
CA ALA A 162 -11.42 -11.52 12.91
C ALA A 162 -12.01 -10.15 13.27
N LEU A 163 -12.48 -9.38 12.28
CA LEU A 163 -12.96 -8.00 12.44
C LEU A 163 -14.23 -7.78 11.57
N PRO A 164 -15.06 -6.77 11.88
CA PRO A 164 -16.28 -6.50 11.11
C PRO A 164 -16.00 -6.21 9.63
N ASN A 165 -17.03 -6.39 8.79
CA ASN A 165 -16.99 -6.08 7.35
C ASN A 165 -15.82 -6.78 6.62
N ASN A 166 -15.55 -8.04 6.93
CA ASN A 166 -14.41 -8.81 6.41
C ASN A 166 -13.06 -8.12 6.65
N ALA A 167 -12.88 -7.55 7.85
CA ALA A 167 -11.71 -6.77 8.26
C ALA A 167 -11.41 -5.55 7.35
N VAL A 168 -12.46 -4.95 6.77
CA VAL A 168 -12.38 -3.76 5.90
C VAL A 168 -13.08 -2.59 6.60
N PRO A 169 -12.34 -1.70 7.29
CA PRO A 169 -12.93 -0.58 8.03
C PRO A 169 -13.42 0.54 7.13
N TYR A 170 -12.90 0.65 5.92
CA TYR A 170 -13.29 1.63 4.90
C TYR A 170 -12.95 1.15 3.50
N THR A 171 -13.61 1.75 2.53
CA THR A 171 -13.33 1.56 1.11
C THR A 171 -12.92 2.87 0.45
N SER A 172 -12.51 2.81 -0.79
CA SER A 172 -12.28 3.95 -1.68
C SER A 172 -12.69 3.58 -3.10
N THR A 173 -12.48 4.49 -4.03
CA THR A 173 -12.68 4.23 -5.46
C THR A 173 -11.66 4.99 -6.29
N MET A 174 -11.57 4.70 -7.59
CA MET A 174 -10.74 5.45 -8.52
C MET A 174 -11.48 6.68 -9.03
N VAL A 175 -10.75 7.80 -9.05
CA VAL A 175 -11.17 9.07 -9.65
C VAL A 175 -10.07 9.62 -10.56
N LEU A 176 -10.41 10.63 -11.35
CA LEU A 176 -9.50 11.31 -12.26
C LEU A 176 -9.20 12.71 -11.69
N LEU A 177 -7.96 12.95 -11.30
CA LEU A 177 -7.50 14.27 -10.88
C LEU A 177 -6.96 15.00 -12.10
N VAL A 178 -7.59 16.12 -12.48
CA VAL A 178 -7.28 16.90 -13.68
C VAL A 178 -6.75 18.28 -13.31
N ARG A 179 -6.18 19.00 -14.27
CA ARG A 179 -5.77 20.39 -14.08
C ARG A 179 -6.99 21.29 -13.83
N ALA A 180 -6.81 22.38 -13.07
CA ALA A 180 -7.88 23.32 -12.75
C ALA A 180 -8.60 23.83 -14.00
N GLY A 181 -9.92 23.87 -13.93
CA GLY A 181 -10.77 24.23 -15.05
C GLY A 181 -10.90 23.13 -16.12
N ASN A 182 -10.27 22.00 -15.91
CA ASN A 182 -10.31 20.84 -16.82
C ASN A 182 -10.09 21.22 -18.31
N PRO A 183 -8.95 21.80 -18.68
CA PRO A 183 -8.73 22.38 -20.01
C PRO A 183 -8.78 21.32 -21.13
N LYS A 184 -8.61 20.06 -20.81
CA LYS A 184 -8.72 18.94 -21.76
C LYS A 184 -10.14 18.37 -21.87
N GLY A 185 -11.10 18.85 -21.05
CA GLY A 185 -12.48 18.40 -21.06
C GLY A 185 -12.63 16.90 -20.73
N ILE A 186 -11.80 16.38 -19.82
CA ILE A 186 -11.82 14.97 -19.41
C ILE A 186 -13.06 14.74 -18.53
N LYS A 187 -13.92 13.80 -18.91
CA LYS A 187 -15.16 13.49 -18.20
C LYS A 187 -15.23 12.05 -17.72
N ASP A 188 -14.55 11.13 -18.42
CA ASP A 188 -14.63 9.71 -18.14
C ASP A 188 -13.36 8.97 -18.59
N TRP A 189 -13.28 7.69 -18.29
CA TRP A 189 -12.19 6.81 -18.69
C TRP A 189 -11.91 6.82 -20.20
N SER A 190 -12.97 6.91 -21.03
CA SER A 190 -12.84 6.92 -22.49
C SER A 190 -11.97 8.08 -23.00
N ASP A 191 -11.98 9.22 -22.30
CA ASP A 191 -11.19 10.40 -22.68
C ASP A 191 -9.69 10.15 -22.53
N LEU A 192 -9.29 9.23 -21.63
CA LEU A 192 -7.88 8.89 -21.39
C LEU A 192 -7.22 8.17 -22.57
N ALA A 193 -8.03 7.66 -23.51
CA ALA A 193 -7.53 7.03 -24.75
C ALA A 193 -7.35 8.01 -25.92
N ARG A 194 -7.61 9.32 -25.72
CA ARG A 194 -7.36 10.35 -26.73
C ARG A 194 -5.86 10.61 -26.87
N ASN A 195 -5.41 10.91 -28.09
CA ASN A 195 -3.98 11.09 -28.39
C ASN A 195 -3.36 12.40 -27.79
N ASP A 196 -4.22 13.33 -27.37
CA ASP A 196 -3.81 14.63 -26.78
C ASP A 196 -3.75 14.60 -25.25
N ILE A 197 -3.90 13.45 -24.61
CA ILE A 197 -3.93 13.28 -23.15
C ILE A 197 -2.63 12.64 -22.65
N ALA A 198 -2.04 13.24 -21.64
CA ALA A 198 -0.90 12.71 -20.91
C ALA A 198 -1.35 12.20 -19.52
N VAL A 199 -1.21 10.90 -19.28
CA VAL A 199 -1.68 10.22 -18.06
C VAL A 199 -0.52 9.98 -17.10
N VAL A 200 -0.72 10.27 -15.81
CA VAL A 200 0.18 9.87 -14.72
C VAL A 200 -0.45 8.68 -14.00
N LEU A 201 0.35 7.65 -13.78
CA LEU A 201 -0.09 6.40 -13.15
C LEU A 201 1.02 5.83 -12.28
N PRO A 202 0.74 5.29 -11.07
CA PRO A 202 1.71 4.50 -10.34
C PRO A 202 2.00 3.17 -11.05
N ASN A 203 3.09 2.48 -10.64
CA ASN A 203 3.51 1.22 -11.24
C ASN A 203 2.72 0.03 -10.64
N PRO A 204 2.02 -0.79 -11.43
CA PRO A 204 1.26 -1.95 -10.91
C PRO A 204 2.13 -3.06 -10.29
N LYS A 205 3.44 -3.07 -10.56
CA LYS A 205 4.37 -4.04 -9.93
C LYS A 205 4.68 -3.68 -8.47
N THR A 206 4.45 -2.42 -8.06
CA THR A 206 4.80 -1.92 -6.71
C THR A 206 3.62 -1.30 -5.95
N SER A 207 2.51 -1.00 -6.63
CA SER A 207 1.38 -0.25 -6.10
C SER A 207 0.05 -0.94 -6.38
N GLY A 208 -0.66 -1.32 -5.32
CA GLY A 208 -2.04 -1.82 -5.44
C GLY A 208 -2.98 -0.78 -6.03
N THR A 209 -2.79 0.51 -5.74
CA THR A 209 -3.54 1.60 -6.38
C THR A 209 -3.45 1.54 -7.90
N ALA A 210 -2.27 1.26 -8.45
CA ALA A 210 -2.10 1.12 -9.89
C ALA A 210 -2.81 -0.11 -10.47
N ARG A 211 -2.86 -1.21 -9.72
CA ARG A 211 -3.65 -2.39 -10.11
C ARG A 211 -5.14 -2.06 -10.18
N TYR A 212 -5.67 -1.36 -9.18
CA TYR A 212 -7.05 -0.89 -9.21
C TYR A 212 -7.32 0.13 -10.32
N ALA A 213 -6.38 1.02 -10.63
CA ALA A 213 -6.52 1.95 -11.75
C ALA A 213 -6.63 1.21 -13.09
N PHE A 214 -5.78 0.18 -13.30
CA PHE A 214 -5.86 -0.68 -14.48
C PHE A 214 -7.16 -1.47 -14.52
N LEU A 215 -7.54 -2.15 -13.43
CA LEU A 215 -8.77 -2.93 -13.34
C LEU A 215 -10.01 -2.05 -13.47
N GLY A 216 -10.01 -0.83 -12.91
CA GLY A 216 -11.08 0.14 -13.04
C GLY A 216 -11.30 0.55 -14.49
N ALA A 217 -10.23 0.90 -15.20
CA ALA A 217 -10.28 1.21 -16.63
C ALA A 217 -10.72 -0.01 -17.46
N TYR A 218 -10.21 -1.20 -17.15
CA TYR A 218 -10.56 -2.43 -17.86
C TYR A 218 -12.02 -2.83 -17.65
N GLY A 219 -12.51 -2.77 -16.39
CA GLY A 219 -13.90 -3.04 -16.04
C GLY A 219 -14.86 -2.01 -16.66
N TYR A 220 -14.47 -0.73 -16.67
CA TYR A 220 -15.21 0.29 -17.45
C TYR A 220 -15.29 -0.10 -18.93
N GLY A 221 -14.21 -0.51 -19.55
CA GLY A 221 -14.20 -0.93 -20.94
C GLY A 221 -15.14 -2.11 -21.22
N LEU A 222 -15.12 -3.14 -20.36
CA LEU A 222 -16.03 -4.28 -20.44
C LEU A 222 -17.50 -3.82 -20.32
N HIS A 223 -17.81 -2.96 -19.37
CA HIS A 223 -19.15 -2.41 -19.16
C HIS A 223 -19.60 -1.52 -20.32
N HIS A 224 -18.74 -0.61 -20.77
CA HIS A 224 -19.05 0.37 -21.83
C HIS A 224 -19.26 -0.29 -23.20
N PHE A 225 -18.50 -1.37 -23.48
CA PHE A 225 -18.59 -2.08 -24.76
C PHE A 225 -19.44 -3.34 -24.71
N LYS A 226 -20.14 -3.64 -23.58
CA LYS A 226 -20.86 -4.91 -23.35
C LYS A 226 -21.83 -5.32 -24.45
N GLU A 227 -22.48 -4.35 -25.09
CA GLU A 227 -23.48 -4.60 -26.16
C GLU A 227 -22.86 -4.66 -27.56
N LYS A 228 -21.55 -4.49 -27.67
CA LYS A 228 -20.83 -4.49 -28.96
C LYS A 228 -20.18 -5.84 -29.19
N VAL A 229 -20.33 -6.38 -30.38
CA VAL A 229 -19.61 -7.58 -30.80
C VAL A 229 -18.12 -7.38 -30.54
N GLN A 230 -17.43 -8.42 -29.98
CA GLN A 230 -16.01 -8.39 -29.60
C GLN A 230 -15.67 -7.41 -28.45
N SER A 231 -16.54 -7.31 -27.43
CA SER A 231 -16.32 -6.47 -26.27
C SER A 231 -14.92 -6.58 -25.61
N PRO A 232 -14.33 -7.77 -25.40
CA PRO A 232 -12.96 -7.90 -24.90
C PRO A 232 -11.92 -7.25 -25.82
N ALA A 233 -11.99 -7.47 -27.14
CA ALA A 233 -11.05 -6.88 -28.09
C ALA A 233 -11.14 -5.34 -28.14
N LYS A 234 -12.34 -4.78 -28.02
CA LYS A 234 -12.53 -3.33 -27.95
C LYS A 234 -12.01 -2.75 -26.64
N THR A 235 -12.19 -3.47 -25.54
CA THR A 235 -11.61 -3.12 -24.24
C THR A 235 -10.07 -3.12 -24.32
N ASP A 236 -9.46 -4.13 -24.91
CA ASP A 236 -8.02 -4.16 -25.09
C ASP A 236 -7.49 -3.01 -25.94
N ALA A 237 -8.18 -2.70 -27.05
CA ALA A 237 -7.81 -1.56 -27.90
C ALA A 237 -7.91 -0.22 -27.16
N PHE A 238 -8.92 -0.06 -26.32
CA PHE A 238 -9.07 1.09 -25.44
C PHE A 238 -7.94 1.17 -24.42
N ILE A 239 -7.65 0.07 -23.70
CA ILE A 239 -6.59 0.03 -22.68
C ILE A 239 -5.20 0.27 -23.30
N LYS A 240 -4.91 -0.30 -24.47
CA LYS A 240 -3.66 -0.04 -25.20
C LYS A 240 -3.45 1.46 -25.45
N LYS A 241 -4.49 2.17 -25.90
CA LYS A 241 -4.42 3.62 -26.11
C LYS A 241 -4.22 4.38 -24.81
N LEU A 242 -4.95 4.04 -23.74
CA LEU A 242 -4.78 4.63 -22.42
C LEU A 242 -3.35 4.44 -21.93
N LEU A 243 -2.82 3.21 -21.98
CA LEU A 243 -1.46 2.92 -21.51
C LEU A 243 -0.38 3.57 -22.39
N ALA A 244 -0.64 3.76 -23.68
CA ALA A 244 0.26 4.51 -24.57
C ALA A 244 0.38 5.98 -24.18
N ASN A 245 -0.63 6.55 -23.55
CA ASN A 245 -0.67 7.92 -23.04
C ASN A 245 -0.02 8.09 -21.66
N VAL A 246 0.39 6.99 -21.01
CA VAL A 246 1.06 7.07 -19.70
C VAL A 246 2.47 7.61 -19.89
N VAL A 247 2.74 8.76 -19.28
CA VAL A 247 4.03 9.47 -19.37
C VAL A 247 5.00 9.06 -18.27
N THR A 248 4.50 8.50 -17.15
CA THR A 248 5.34 8.01 -16.05
C THR A 248 4.62 6.94 -15.22
N TYR A 249 5.43 6.02 -14.65
CA TYR A 249 5.01 5.01 -13.70
C TYR A 249 5.78 5.22 -12.38
N ASP A 250 5.17 5.89 -11.42
CA ASP A 250 5.78 6.13 -10.11
C ASP A 250 5.66 4.90 -9.17
N ASN A 251 6.53 4.82 -8.15
CA ASN A 251 6.58 3.65 -7.25
C ASN A 251 5.39 3.49 -6.30
N GLY A 252 4.50 4.48 -6.21
CA GLY A 252 3.32 4.48 -5.34
C GLY A 252 2.39 5.65 -5.65
N ALA A 253 1.17 5.62 -5.07
CA ALA A 253 0.16 6.62 -5.35
C ALA A 253 0.61 8.05 -4.93
N ARG A 254 1.18 8.21 -3.72
CA ARG A 254 1.67 9.51 -3.25
C ARG A 254 2.81 10.07 -4.13
N ALA A 255 3.68 9.21 -4.64
CA ALA A 255 4.74 9.63 -5.58
C ALA A 255 4.12 10.12 -6.90
N ALA A 256 3.13 9.43 -7.43
CA ALA A 256 2.40 9.87 -8.64
C ALA A 256 1.66 11.20 -8.41
N THR A 257 1.04 11.38 -7.23
CA THR A 257 0.45 12.67 -6.84
C THR A 257 1.48 13.78 -6.83
N THR A 258 2.66 13.55 -6.28
CA THR A 258 3.76 14.51 -6.27
C THR A 258 4.23 14.84 -7.70
N THR A 259 4.38 13.84 -8.55
CA THR A 259 4.74 14.01 -9.96
C THR A 259 3.71 14.87 -10.69
N PHE A 260 2.42 14.58 -10.48
CA PHE A 260 1.35 15.37 -11.07
C PHE A 260 1.29 16.79 -10.50
N THR A 261 1.19 16.95 -9.18
CA THR A 261 0.91 18.25 -8.55
C THR A 261 2.11 19.19 -8.48
N GLN A 262 3.30 18.67 -8.14
CA GLN A 262 4.48 19.51 -7.89
C GLN A 262 5.43 19.58 -9.08
N ARG A 263 5.56 18.49 -9.87
CA ARG A 263 6.41 18.50 -11.06
C ARG A 263 5.67 18.92 -12.32
N GLY A 264 4.35 19.08 -12.26
CA GLY A 264 3.53 19.56 -13.37
C GLY A 264 3.38 18.57 -14.54
N LEU A 265 3.75 17.31 -14.37
CA LEU A 265 3.64 16.29 -15.43
C LEU A 265 2.21 15.79 -15.62
N GLY A 266 1.83 15.55 -16.87
CA GLY A 266 0.55 14.98 -17.28
C GLY A 266 -0.63 15.96 -17.23
N ASP A 267 -1.69 15.57 -17.89
CA ASP A 267 -3.00 16.25 -17.91
C ASP A 267 -3.94 15.69 -16.87
N VAL A 268 -3.79 14.40 -16.55
CA VAL A 268 -4.62 13.65 -15.62
C VAL A 268 -3.80 12.66 -14.81
N LEU A 269 -4.11 12.55 -13.51
CA LEU A 269 -3.64 11.49 -12.63
C LEU A 269 -4.82 10.57 -12.30
N ILE A 270 -4.66 9.27 -12.52
CA ILE A 270 -5.61 8.25 -12.01
C ILE A 270 -5.20 7.92 -10.58
N THR A 271 -6.07 8.21 -9.61
CA THR A 271 -5.75 8.01 -8.20
C THR A 271 -7.01 7.65 -7.37
N THR A 272 -6.80 7.35 -6.08
CA THR A 272 -7.91 7.09 -5.16
C THR A 272 -8.63 8.37 -4.77
N GLU A 273 -9.92 8.24 -4.45
CA GLU A 273 -10.77 9.37 -4.08
C GLU A 273 -10.17 10.21 -2.93
N ASN A 274 -9.72 9.56 -1.86
CA ASN A 274 -9.12 10.26 -0.72
C ASN A 274 -7.82 11.01 -1.08
N GLU A 275 -6.97 10.42 -1.92
CA GLU A 275 -5.74 11.07 -2.38
C GLU A 275 -6.02 12.26 -3.28
N ALA A 276 -7.03 12.16 -4.16
CA ALA A 276 -7.45 13.27 -5.01
C ALA A 276 -7.96 14.47 -4.18
N HIS A 277 -8.78 14.20 -3.18
CA HIS A 277 -9.27 15.25 -2.28
C HIS A 277 -8.15 15.90 -1.44
N LEU A 278 -7.21 15.09 -0.92
CA LEU A 278 -6.04 15.60 -0.22
C LEU A 278 -5.17 16.46 -1.14
N ALA A 279 -4.95 16.01 -2.38
CA ALA A 279 -4.21 16.77 -3.37
C ALA A 279 -4.88 18.13 -3.66
N ALA A 280 -6.18 18.13 -3.91
CA ALA A 280 -6.94 19.34 -4.18
C ALA A 280 -6.96 20.33 -2.99
N LYS A 281 -6.98 19.80 -1.75
CA LYS A 281 -7.11 20.60 -0.54
C LYS A 281 -5.78 21.11 0.01
N GLN A 282 -4.70 20.32 -0.09
CA GLN A 282 -3.45 20.54 0.59
C GLN A 282 -2.25 20.75 -0.36
N PHE A 283 -2.10 19.89 -1.37
CA PHE A 283 -0.87 19.86 -2.17
C PHE A 283 -0.92 20.77 -3.41
N ALA A 284 -2.11 20.96 -3.97
CA ALA A 284 -2.33 21.71 -5.21
C ALA A 284 -3.62 22.52 -5.14
N LYS A 285 -3.83 23.24 -4.03
CA LYS A 285 -5.05 24.02 -3.78
C LYS A 285 -5.34 24.99 -4.93
N GLY A 286 -6.51 24.83 -5.57
CA GLY A 286 -6.95 25.66 -6.70
C GLY A 286 -6.23 25.36 -8.02
N GLN A 287 -5.39 24.32 -8.10
CA GLN A 287 -4.66 23.94 -9.31
C GLN A 287 -5.18 22.64 -9.95
N VAL A 288 -6.08 21.96 -9.30
CA VAL A 288 -6.62 20.68 -9.75
C VAL A 288 -8.11 20.56 -9.46
N ASP A 289 -8.81 19.80 -10.28
CA ASP A 289 -10.21 19.42 -10.12
C ASP A 289 -10.34 17.91 -10.10
N ILE A 290 -11.39 17.41 -9.45
CA ILE A 290 -11.68 15.97 -9.36
C ILE A 290 -12.83 15.66 -10.31
N VAL A 291 -12.61 14.67 -11.17
CA VAL A 291 -13.64 14.12 -12.06
C VAL A 291 -13.98 12.71 -11.59
N TYR A 292 -15.23 12.49 -11.25
CA TYR A 292 -15.78 11.17 -10.95
C TYR A 292 -16.19 10.50 -12.26
N PRO A 293 -15.60 9.34 -12.60
CA PRO A 293 -15.99 8.63 -13.82
C PRO A 293 -17.39 8.02 -13.68
N SER A 294 -18.06 7.77 -14.79
CA SER A 294 -19.42 7.21 -14.81
C SER A 294 -19.55 5.82 -14.20
N TYR A 295 -18.46 5.05 -14.15
CA TYR A 295 -18.38 3.71 -13.60
C TYR A 295 -16.97 3.45 -13.09
N SER A 296 -16.83 3.06 -11.83
CA SER A 296 -15.52 2.87 -11.19
C SER A 296 -15.46 1.57 -10.41
N ILE A 297 -14.39 1.36 -9.66
CA ILE A 297 -14.09 0.12 -8.96
C ILE A 297 -14.06 0.35 -7.45
N VAL A 298 -14.58 -0.60 -6.66
CA VAL A 298 -14.40 -0.61 -5.21
C VAL A 298 -12.96 -0.97 -4.86
N ILE A 299 -12.38 -0.21 -3.95
CA ILE A 299 -11.08 -0.47 -3.34
C ILE A 299 -11.32 -0.83 -1.88
N ALA A 300 -11.25 -2.09 -1.55
CA ALA A 300 -11.26 -2.55 -0.18
C ALA A 300 -9.89 -2.33 0.46
N ASN A 301 -9.88 -1.84 1.72
CA ASN A 301 -8.65 -1.60 2.47
C ASN A 301 -8.61 -2.52 3.70
N PRO A 302 -8.20 -3.79 3.53
CA PRO A 302 -8.18 -4.76 4.60
C PRO A 302 -7.10 -4.47 5.64
N VAL A 303 -7.39 -4.85 6.88
CA VAL A 303 -6.46 -4.77 8.02
C VAL A 303 -6.30 -6.14 8.67
N ALA A 304 -5.10 -6.41 9.20
CA ALA A 304 -4.85 -7.64 9.93
C ALA A 304 -3.75 -7.47 10.98
N VAL A 305 -3.83 -8.28 12.04
CA VAL A 305 -2.73 -8.47 12.99
C VAL A 305 -1.71 -9.45 12.40
N VAL A 306 -0.43 -9.11 12.50
CA VAL A 306 0.67 -10.00 12.12
C VAL A 306 0.99 -10.89 13.32
N LYS A 307 0.23 -11.97 13.44
CA LYS A 307 0.17 -12.80 14.65
C LYS A 307 1.53 -13.32 15.12
N THR A 308 2.38 -13.77 14.22
CA THR A 308 3.71 -14.31 14.56
C THR A 308 4.63 -13.25 15.20
N VAL A 309 4.45 -11.96 14.84
CA VAL A 309 5.20 -10.86 15.42
C VAL A 309 4.61 -10.46 16.76
N THR A 310 3.29 -10.28 16.83
CA THR A 310 2.62 -9.82 18.05
C THR A 310 2.69 -10.85 19.19
N ASP A 311 2.60 -12.15 18.89
CA ASP A 311 2.77 -13.22 19.89
C ASP A 311 4.20 -13.20 20.45
N LYS A 312 5.21 -13.05 19.60
CA LYS A 312 6.63 -12.97 20.03
C LYS A 312 6.92 -11.72 20.88
N LYS A 313 6.30 -10.59 20.52
CA LYS A 313 6.48 -9.30 21.21
C LYS A 313 5.58 -9.15 22.45
N GLY A 314 4.56 -10.00 22.62
CA GLY A 314 3.52 -9.85 23.64
C GLY A 314 2.62 -8.62 23.42
N THR A 315 2.42 -8.20 22.16
CA THR A 315 1.65 -7.02 21.77
C THR A 315 0.27 -7.34 21.20
N THR A 316 -0.13 -8.62 21.17
CA THR A 316 -1.35 -9.11 20.52
C THR A 316 -2.61 -8.38 21.01
N ALA A 317 -2.76 -8.16 22.32
CA ALA A 317 -3.93 -7.46 22.86
C ALA A 317 -4.03 -6.01 22.35
N ALA A 318 -2.93 -5.25 22.46
CA ALA A 318 -2.88 -3.86 21.99
C ALA A 318 -3.07 -3.73 20.48
N ALA A 319 -2.53 -4.68 19.69
CA ALA A 319 -2.69 -4.72 18.25
C ALA A 319 -4.16 -4.99 17.85
N ASN A 320 -4.84 -5.92 18.53
CA ASN A 320 -6.28 -6.17 18.32
C ASN A 320 -7.13 -4.95 18.69
N ASP A 321 -6.86 -4.31 19.84
CA ASP A 321 -7.59 -3.11 20.24
C ASP A 321 -7.35 -1.96 19.25
N TYR A 322 -6.12 -1.82 18.72
CA TYR A 322 -5.77 -0.81 17.72
C TYR A 322 -6.60 -1.00 16.45
N LEU A 323 -6.69 -2.22 15.93
CA LEU A 323 -7.49 -2.48 14.74
C LEU A 323 -8.99 -2.41 15.00
N THR A 324 -9.48 -2.97 16.12
CA THR A 324 -10.91 -2.90 16.49
C THR A 324 -11.38 -1.46 16.64
N GLY A 325 -10.53 -0.56 17.14
CA GLY A 325 -10.79 0.86 17.26
C GLY A 325 -11.14 1.57 15.95
N LEU A 326 -10.74 1.01 14.79
CA LEU A 326 -11.08 1.54 13.47
C LEU A 326 -12.58 1.55 13.17
N TRP A 327 -13.39 0.69 13.84
CA TRP A 327 -14.85 0.68 13.72
C TRP A 327 -15.56 1.54 14.74
N SER A 328 -14.83 2.23 15.65
CA SER A 328 -15.44 3.20 16.55
C SER A 328 -16.03 4.37 15.76
N THR A 329 -17.14 4.95 16.26
CA THR A 329 -17.76 6.10 15.59
C THR A 329 -16.77 7.26 15.36
N PRO A 330 -15.92 7.66 16.33
CA PRO A 330 -14.92 8.70 16.08
C PRO A 330 -13.93 8.37 14.96
N ALA A 331 -13.47 7.11 14.85
CA ALA A 331 -12.57 6.69 13.79
C ALA A 331 -13.26 6.68 12.40
N GLN A 332 -14.51 6.24 12.35
CA GLN A 332 -15.31 6.25 11.12
C GLN A 332 -15.62 7.68 10.64
N GLU A 333 -15.90 8.61 11.57
CA GLU A 333 -16.04 10.03 11.26
C GLU A 333 -14.75 10.63 10.74
N LEU A 334 -13.60 10.30 11.35
CA LEU A 334 -12.29 10.72 10.88
C LEU A 334 -12.00 10.19 9.47
N MET A 335 -12.37 8.93 9.18
CA MET A 335 -12.25 8.37 7.83
C MET A 335 -13.04 9.18 6.81
N ALA A 336 -14.30 9.50 7.09
CA ALA A 336 -15.14 10.28 6.21
C ALA A 336 -14.62 11.71 6.00
N GLN A 337 -14.10 12.36 7.04
CA GLN A 337 -13.46 13.68 6.96
C GLN A 337 -12.19 13.67 6.09
N MET A 338 -11.53 12.51 6.00
CA MET A 338 -10.36 12.29 5.14
C MET A 338 -10.72 11.65 3.79
N TYR A 339 -11.99 11.71 3.41
CA TYR A 339 -12.49 11.21 2.12
C TYR A 339 -12.27 9.71 1.88
N MET A 340 -12.16 8.94 2.97
CA MET A 340 -12.28 7.49 2.95
C MET A 340 -13.74 7.13 3.17
N ARG A 341 -14.27 6.17 2.44
CA ARG A 341 -15.67 5.73 2.55
C ARG A 341 -15.81 4.77 3.74
N PRO A 342 -16.29 5.23 4.92
CA PRO A 342 -16.34 4.40 6.11
C PRO A 342 -17.33 3.23 5.93
N SER A 343 -17.07 2.12 6.61
CA SER A 343 -18.00 0.97 6.64
C SER A 343 -19.28 1.24 7.42
N ASN A 344 -19.28 2.26 8.28
CA ASN A 344 -20.48 2.73 8.97
C ASN A 344 -21.35 3.52 8.00
N THR A 345 -22.47 2.90 7.56
CA THR A 345 -23.38 3.48 6.56
C THR A 345 -24.05 4.78 7.01
N LYS A 346 -24.27 4.98 8.32
CA LYS A 346 -24.85 6.23 8.85
C LYS A 346 -23.85 7.38 8.73
N VAL A 347 -22.58 7.12 9.05
CA VAL A 347 -21.50 8.11 8.87
C VAL A 347 -21.34 8.42 7.39
N LEU A 348 -21.25 7.40 6.53
CA LEU A 348 -21.14 7.60 5.09
C LEU A 348 -22.28 8.47 4.53
N ALA A 349 -23.52 8.18 4.91
CA ALA A 349 -24.69 8.96 4.47
C ALA A 349 -24.63 10.43 4.92
N ALA A 350 -24.14 10.69 6.15
CA ALA A 350 -23.96 12.06 6.64
C ALA A 350 -22.93 12.87 5.83
N HIS A 351 -21.99 12.18 5.18
CA HIS A 351 -20.94 12.79 4.34
C HIS A 351 -21.23 12.71 2.82
N SER A 352 -22.48 12.42 2.41
CA SER A 352 -22.87 12.24 0.99
C SER A 352 -22.56 13.43 0.06
N LYS A 353 -22.44 14.65 0.59
CA LYS A 353 -22.02 15.82 -0.19
C LYS A 353 -20.55 15.78 -0.63
N THR A 354 -19.70 15.15 0.15
CA THR A 354 -18.26 15.06 -0.11
C THR A 354 -17.81 13.68 -0.59
N LEU A 355 -18.62 12.66 -0.34
CA LEU A 355 -18.47 11.29 -0.78
C LEU A 355 -19.75 10.90 -1.57
N PRO A 356 -19.92 11.40 -2.81
CA PRO A 356 -21.14 11.19 -3.57
C PRO A 356 -21.32 9.70 -3.89
N GLU A 357 -22.57 9.31 -4.11
CA GLU A 357 -22.88 7.99 -4.67
C GLU A 357 -22.39 7.91 -6.12
N ILE A 358 -21.69 6.83 -6.44
CA ILE A 358 -21.15 6.55 -7.77
C ILE A 358 -21.43 5.10 -8.14
N ALA A 359 -21.60 4.82 -9.43
CA ALA A 359 -21.71 3.46 -9.92
C ALA A 359 -20.34 2.79 -9.84
N ILE A 360 -20.22 1.74 -9.01
CA ILE A 360 -18.98 1.02 -8.75
C ILE A 360 -19.21 -0.49 -8.87
N PHE A 361 -18.13 -1.23 -9.13
CA PHE A 361 -18.15 -2.68 -9.17
C PHE A 361 -17.08 -3.28 -8.25
N GLU A 362 -17.38 -4.44 -7.71
CA GLU A 362 -16.41 -5.25 -6.98
C GLU A 362 -15.47 -5.95 -7.97
N PRO A 363 -14.13 -5.87 -7.80
CA PRO A 363 -13.18 -6.50 -8.71
C PRO A 363 -13.43 -7.99 -8.85
N VAL A 364 -13.73 -8.69 -7.76
CA VAL A 364 -13.96 -10.14 -7.75
C VAL A 364 -15.24 -10.53 -8.50
N ALA A 365 -16.24 -9.67 -8.57
CA ALA A 365 -17.47 -9.92 -9.32
C ALA A 365 -17.26 -9.86 -10.85
N VAL A 366 -16.23 -9.14 -11.31
CA VAL A 366 -15.96 -8.95 -12.74
C VAL A 366 -14.82 -9.84 -13.23
N PHE A 367 -13.80 -10.06 -12.40
CA PHE A 367 -12.54 -10.68 -12.82
C PHE A 367 -12.23 -12.02 -12.14
N GLY A 368 -13.06 -12.48 -11.19
CA GLY A 368 -12.79 -13.64 -10.36
C GLY A 368 -12.00 -13.28 -9.10
N ASP A 369 -11.54 -14.28 -8.36
CA ASP A 369 -10.75 -14.09 -7.15
C ASP A 369 -9.42 -13.37 -7.40
N TRP A 370 -8.79 -12.88 -6.31
CA TRP A 370 -7.55 -12.12 -6.43
C TRP A 370 -6.38 -12.93 -6.97
N ASP A 371 -6.35 -14.25 -6.77
CA ASP A 371 -5.30 -15.11 -7.32
C ASP A 371 -5.43 -15.20 -8.85
N SER A 372 -6.67 -15.37 -9.33
CA SER A 372 -7.00 -15.31 -10.78
C SER A 372 -6.70 -13.94 -11.38
N ILE A 373 -7.05 -12.84 -10.68
CA ILE A 373 -6.73 -11.48 -11.10
C ILE A 373 -5.21 -11.30 -11.23
N MET A 374 -4.45 -11.71 -10.22
CA MET A 374 -2.99 -11.58 -10.23
C MET A 374 -2.37 -12.41 -11.34
N ALA A 375 -2.77 -13.67 -11.51
CA ALA A 375 -2.28 -14.58 -12.54
C ALA A 375 -2.60 -14.10 -13.96
N THR A 376 -3.79 -13.50 -14.16
CA THR A 376 -4.22 -13.04 -15.49
C THR A 376 -3.57 -11.72 -15.87
N PHE A 377 -3.54 -10.75 -14.95
CA PHE A 377 -3.23 -9.36 -15.31
C PHE A 377 -1.81 -8.92 -14.92
N PHE A 378 -1.25 -9.38 -13.78
CA PHE A 378 -0.10 -8.72 -13.17
C PHE A 378 1.16 -9.57 -13.02
N VAL A 379 1.12 -10.87 -13.33
CA VAL A 379 2.34 -11.69 -13.50
C VAL A 379 3.21 -11.12 -14.61
N ASP A 380 4.48 -11.47 -14.63
CA ASP A 380 5.39 -11.08 -15.71
C ASP A 380 4.91 -11.67 -17.03
N GLY A 381 4.73 -10.79 -18.03
CA GLY A 381 4.12 -11.15 -19.29
C GLY A 381 2.59 -11.28 -19.26
N GLY A 382 1.94 -10.96 -18.14
CA GLY A 382 0.49 -10.95 -18.00
C GLY A 382 -0.19 -9.87 -18.85
N ARG A 383 -1.52 -9.76 -18.73
CA ARG A 383 -2.31 -8.89 -19.64
C ARG A 383 -1.89 -7.43 -19.59
N PHE A 384 -1.53 -6.91 -18.42
CA PHE A 384 -0.99 -5.55 -18.29
C PHE A 384 0.26 -5.37 -19.17
N ASP A 385 1.24 -6.26 -19.03
CA ASP A 385 2.51 -6.17 -19.78
C ASP A 385 2.27 -6.29 -21.30
N GLN A 386 1.35 -7.17 -21.72
CA GLN A 386 1.01 -7.36 -23.14
C GLN A 386 0.39 -6.09 -23.74
N LEU A 387 -0.49 -5.42 -22.99
CA LEU A 387 -1.17 -4.22 -23.46
C LEU A 387 -0.27 -2.97 -23.38
N ALA A 388 0.66 -2.91 -22.42
CA ALA A 388 1.61 -1.81 -22.27
C ALA A 388 2.76 -1.85 -23.28
N LYS A 389 3.18 -3.04 -23.75
CA LYS A 389 4.28 -3.23 -24.72
C LYS A 389 3.88 -2.92 -26.16
N ALA A 390 2.63 -2.70 -26.43
CA ALA A 390 2.11 -2.48 -27.80
C ALA A 390 2.35 -1.03 -28.30
N LYS A 391 3.54 -0.45 -27.98
CA LYS A 391 4.03 0.82 -28.56
C LYS A 391 4.67 0.60 -29.90
#